data_60ac1f8d673e579053325c93433b15d3
#
_entry.id   60ac1f8d673e579053325c93433b15d3
#
_cell.length_a   1.000
_cell.length_b   1.000
_cell.length_c   1.000
_cell.angle_alpha   90.00
_cell.angle_beta   90.00
_cell.angle_gamma   90.00
#
_symmetry.space_group_name_H-M   'P 1'
#
loop_
_entity.id
_entity.type
_entity.pdbx_description
1 polymer ?
#
loop_
_entity_poly.entity_id
_entity_poly.type
_entity_poly.pdbx_seq_one_letter_code
_entity_poly.pdbx_strand_id
1 'polypeptide(L)'
;MRGYYDILDKLLTTLEAEESINTVTEGELGDVDLNKQTIFPLAHIIVNNVTFQDHSQTFSFNILFMDLIDQSKTDSRDLISPRNIPFRGNDNEQDVMNTMLATANKLYSLVSRGPLFDEKFQIEGNPTCEPFVDRFENSLAGWDMAISITIPNVDVSIC
;
A
#
# COMPACT_ATOMS: atom_id res chain seq x y z
N MET A 1 -13.51 -22.68 5.06
CA MET A 1 -12.74 -21.98 4.03
C MET A 1 -11.78 -21.02 4.72
N ARG A 2 -10.52 -21.27 4.61
CA ARG A 2 -9.49 -20.41 5.21
C ARG A 2 -8.84 -19.45 4.22
N GLY A 3 -9.02 -19.67 2.90
CA GLY A 3 -8.30 -18.93 1.88
C GLY A 3 -8.37 -17.41 1.99
N TYR A 4 -9.52 -16.85 2.34
CA TYR A 4 -9.67 -15.40 2.55
C TYR A 4 -8.86 -14.92 3.78
N TYR A 5 -8.99 -15.60 4.89
CA TYR A 5 -8.23 -15.27 6.11
C TYR A 5 -6.73 -15.43 5.88
N ASP A 6 -6.33 -16.52 5.25
CA ASP A 6 -4.91 -16.81 5.04
C ASP A 6 -4.24 -15.74 4.16
N ILE A 7 -4.88 -15.31 3.05
CA ILE A 7 -4.31 -14.27 2.19
C ILE A 7 -4.28 -12.91 2.88
N LEU A 8 -5.36 -12.56 3.59
CA LEU A 8 -5.45 -11.28 4.28
C LEU A 8 -4.48 -11.19 5.45
N ASP A 9 -4.42 -12.22 6.29
CA ASP A 9 -3.49 -12.31 7.42
C ASP A 9 -2.03 -12.26 6.95
N LYS A 10 -1.72 -12.90 5.83
CA LYS A 10 -0.37 -12.85 5.24
C LYS A 10 -0.01 -11.46 4.73
N LEU A 11 -0.92 -10.79 4.05
CA LEU A 11 -0.70 -9.41 3.61
C LEU A 11 -0.52 -8.47 4.81
N LEU A 12 -1.38 -8.57 5.81
CA LEU A 12 -1.29 -7.78 7.04
C LEU A 12 0.05 -8.01 7.73
N THR A 13 0.40 -9.26 8.01
CA THR A 13 1.66 -9.61 8.70
C THR A 13 2.89 -9.14 7.91
N THR A 14 2.85 -9.27 6.59
CA THR A 14 3.96 -8.84 5.72
C THR A 14 4.14 -7.31 5.77
N LEU A 15 3.04 -6.56 5.73
CA LEU A 15 3.08 -5.11 5.79
C LEU A 15 3.43 -4.60 7.20
N GLU A 16 2.96 -5.25 8.25
CA GLU A 16 3.30 -4.92 9.64
C GLU A 16 4.78 -5.15 9.95
N ALA A 17 5.42 -6.10 9.27
CA ALA A 17 6.86 -6.35 9.39
C ALA A 17 7.72 -5.33 8.64
N GLU A 18 7.11 -4.45 7.84
CA GLU A 18 7.82 -3.45 7.05
C GLU A 18 8.16 -2.23 7.89
N GLU A 19 9.47 -1.92 8.01
CA GLU A 19 9.96 -0.81 8.83
C GLU A 19 9.45 0.57 8.38
N SER A 20 9.11 0.72 7.11
CA SER A 20 8.58 1.97 6.55
C SER A 20 7.09 2.19 6.81
N ILE A 21 6.39 1.22 7.41
CA ILE A 21 4.97 1.27 7.74
C ILE A 21 4.80 1.26 9.27
N ASN A 22 4.04 2.22 9.77
CA ASN A 22 3.73 2.30 11.20
C ASN A 22 2.44 1.56 11.56
N THR A 23 1.44 1.64 10.69
CA THR A 23 0.11 1.05 10.93
C THR A 23 -0.41 0.39 9.66
N VAL A 24 -1.03 -0.76 9.82
CA VAL A 24 -1.74 -1.46 8.74
C VAL A 24 -3.20 -1.58 9.12
N THR A 25 -4.09 -1.21 8.21
CA THR A 25 -5.54 -1.28 8.38
C THR A 25 -6.18 -1.98 7.18
N GLU A 26 -7.40 -2.45 7.35
CA GLU A 26 -8.18 -3.12 6.31
C GLU A 26 -9.65 -2.67 6.34
N GLY A 27 -10.35 -2.88 5.24
CA GLY A 27 -11.77 -2.61 5.13
C GLY A 27 -12.07 -1.34 4.34
N GLU A 28 -13.14 -0.64 4.74
CA GLU A 28 -13.49 0.64 4.11
C GLU A 28 -12.63 1.78 4.64
N LEU A 29 -12.10 2.60 3.73
CA LEU A 29 -11.24 3.72 4.12
C LEU A 29 -11.98 4.75 5.02
N GLY A 30 -13.30 4.87 4.86
CA GLY A 30 -14.13 5.74 5.69
C GLY A 30 -14.14 5.40 7.19
N ASP A 31 -13.80 4.17 7.54
CA ASP A 31 -13.73 3.71 8.93
C ASP A 31 -12.40 4.07 9.61
N VAL A 32 -11.43 4.51 8.83
CA VAL A 32 -10.10 4.91 9.33
C VAL A 32 -10.11 6.40 9.65
N ASP A 33 -9.76 6.75 10.89
CA ASP A 33 -9.59 8.16 11.28
C ASP A 33 -8.26 8.71 10.77
N LEU A 34 -8.26 9.18 9.53
CA LEU A 34 -7.09 9.76 8.87
C LEU A 34 -6.59 11.07 9.52
N ASN A 35 -7.34 11.64 10.46
CA ASN A 35 -6.90 12.82 11.22
C ASN A 35 -5.87 12.48 12.30
N LYS A 36 -5.71 11.22 12.65
CA LYS A 36 -4.70 10.78 13.61
C LYS A 36 -3.33 10.76 12.97
N GLN A 37 -2.51 11.75 13.23
CA GLN A 37 -1.13 11.81 12.73
C GLN A 37 -0.26 10.65 13.20
N THR A 38 -0.59 10.02 14.33
CA THR A 38 0.19 8.94 14.92
C THR A 38 0.11 7.60 14.19
N ILE A 39 -0.84 7.44 13.26
CA ILE A 39 -0.99 6.19 12.50
C ILE A 39 -0.10 6.12 11.26
N PHE A 40 0.49 7.24 10.82
CA PHE A 40 1.30 7.30 9.61
C PHE A 40 2.78 6.97 9.85
N PRO A 41 3.49 6.42 8.88
CA PRO A 41 3.03 5.94 7.56
C PRO A 41 2.02 4.79 7.65
N LEU A 42 0.99 4.83 6.83
CA LEU A 42 -0.15 3.90 6.86
C LEU A 42 -0.22 3.08 5.57
N ALA A 43 -0.42 1.77 5.72
CA ALA A 43 -0.88 0.90 4.63
C ALA A 43 -2.33 0.49 4.89
N HIS A 44 -3.20 0.67 3.91
CA HIS A 44 -4.61 0.32 4.01
C HIS A 44 -5.02 -0.63 2.91
N ILE A 45 -5.57 -1.80 3.28
CA ILE A 45 -5.97 -2.86 2.36
C ILE A 45 -7.46 -2.79 2.12
N ILE A 46 -7.85 -2.68 0.84
CA ILE A 46 -9.24 -2.74 0.39
C ILE A 46 -9.41 -4.00 -0.45
N VAL A 47 -10.32 -4.86 -0.09
CA VAL A 47 -10.70 -6.03 -0.89
C VAL A 47 -11.77 -5.61 -1.88
N ASN A 48 -11.49 -5.66 -3.17
CA ASN A 48 -12.43 -5.23 -4.21
C ASN A 48 -13.41 -6.33 -4.61
N ASN A 49 -12.86 -7.47 -5.03
CA ASN A 49 -13.66 -8.61 -5.47
C ASN A 49 -12.87 -9.91 -5.41
N VAL A 50 -13.59 -11.00 -5.59
CA VAL A 50 -13.05 -12.36 -5.73
C VAL A 50 -13.60 -12.97 -6.99
N THR A 51 -12.72 -13.50 -7.83
CA THR A 51 -13.08 -14.25 -9.03
C THR A 51 -12.83 -15.74 -8.80
N PHE A 52 -13.83 -16.55 -9.05
CA PHE A 52 -13.76 -18.01 -8.91
C PHE A 52 -13.38 -18.64 -10.25
N GLN A 53 -12.44 -19.57 -10.19
CA GLN A 53 -12.04 -20.45 -11.30
C GLN A 53 -12.15 -21.90 -10.84
N ASP A 54 -12.08 -22.86 -11.77
CA ASP A 54 -12.30 -24.28 -11.46
C ASP A 54 -11.42 -24.82 -10.33
N HIS A 55 -10.16 -24.36 -10.26
CA HIS A 55 -9.17 -24.84 -9.31
C HIS A 55 -8.48 -23.73 -8.50
N SER A 56 -8.93 -22.50 -8.64
CA SER A 56 -8.31 -21.34 -7.99
C SER A 56 -9.31 -20.24 -7.68
N GLN A 57 -8.90 -19.33 -6.83
CA GLN A 57 -9.59 -18.08 -6.53
C GLN A 57 -8.61 -16.92 -6.69
N THR A 58 -9.05 -15.86 -7.37
CA THR A 58 -8.27 -14.63 -7.53
C THR A 58 -8.91 -13.53 -6.72
N PHE A 59 -8.18 -13.00 -5.78
CA PHE A 59 -8.57 -11.85 -4.96
C PHE A 59 -7.96 -10.58 -5.54
N SER A 60 -8.79 -9.57 -5.76
CA SER A 60 -8.35 -8.25 -6.22
C SER A 60 -8.35 -7.28 -5.05
N PHE A 61 -7.20 -6.64 -4.85
CA PHE A 61 -6.97 -5.68 -3.77
C PHE A 61 -6.57 -4.31 -4.32
N ASN A 62 -6.96 -3.27 -3.59
CA ASN A 62 -6.28 -1.99 -3.62
C ASN A 62 -5.55 -1.80 -2.30
N ILE A 63 -4.28 -1.49 -2.35
CA ILE A 63 -3.46 -1.22 -1.17
C ILE A 63 -2.96 0.21 -1.26
N LEU A 64 -3.43 1.03 -0.34
CA LEU A 64 -3.01 2.43 -0.23
C LEU A 64 -1.78 2.51 0.67
N PHE A 65 -0.68 3.01 0.14
CA PHE A 65 0.51 3.36 0.89
C PHE A 65 0.57 4.87 1.02
N MET A 66 0.44 5.40 2.22
CA MET A 66 0.31 6.83 2.40
C MET A 66 1.05 7.34 3.63
N ASP A 67 1.52 8.57 3.52
CA ASP A 67 2.15 9.30 4.61
C ASP A 67 1.80 10.78 4.55
N LEU A 68 2.06 11.48 5.65
CA LEU A 68 1.83 12.90 5.78
C LEU A 68 2.87 13.70 5.02
N ILE A 69 2.42 14.71 4.28
CA ILE A 69 3.28 15.72 3.69
C ILE A 69 3.47 16.84 4.72
N ASP A 70 4.72 17.24 4.93
CA ASP A 70 5.02 18.43 5.72
C ASP A 70 4.65 19.67 4.91
N GLN A 71 3.69 20.44 5.41
CA GLN A 71 3.26 21.73 4.85
C GLN A 71 3.90 22.91 5.56
N SER A 72 5.12 22.77 6.07
CA SER A 72 5.79 23.91 6.67
C SER A 72 5.98 24.99 5.60
N LYS A 73 5.39 26.16 5.86
CA LYS A 73 5.44 27.33 4.95
C LYS A 73 6.83 27.94 4.85
N THR A 74 7.78 27.49 5.64
CA THR A 74 9.18 27.88 5.59
C THR A 74 9.90 26.93 4.64
N ASP A 75 9.94 27.33 3.37
CA ASP A 75 10.75 26.62 2.41
C ASP A 75 12.22 26.73 2.83
N SER A 76 12.74 25.64 3.38
CA SER A 76 14.16 25.55 3.75
C SER A 76 15.09 25.79 2.55
N ARG A 77 14.57 25.70 1.33
CA ARG A 77 15.27 26.01 0.08
C ARG A 77 15.52 27.49 -0.10
N ASP A 78 14.66 28.35 0.44
CA ASP A 78 14.85 29.81 0.40
C ASP A 78 16.04 30.25 1.28
N LEU A 79 16.40 29.43 2.28
CA LEU A 79 17.52 29.71 3.19
C LEU A 79 18.88 29.22 2.67
N ILE A 80 18.89 28.30 1.71
CA ILE A 80 20.11 27.61 1.28
C ILE A 80 20.63 28.06 -0.09
N SER A 81 19.77 28.62 -0.95
CA SER A 81 20.21 29.04 -2.28
C SER A 81 19.35 30.16 -2.87
N PRO A 82 19.97 31.30 -3.22
CA PRO A 82 19.31 32.37 -3.97
C PRO A 82 19.08 32.02 -5.46
N ARG A 83 19.17 30.75 -5.84
CA ARG A 83 18.89 30.33 -7.21
C ARG A 83 17.40 30.15 -7.39
N ASN A 84 16.85 30.64 -8.52
CA ASN A 84 15.52 30.30 -8.99
C ASN A 84 15.42 28.78 -9.25
N ILE A 85 15.20 28.01 -8.18
CA ILE A 85 14.94 26.58 -8.30
C ILE A 85 13.47 26.42 -8.64
N PRO A 86 13.11 25.77 -9.75
CA PRO A 86 11.72 25.50 -10.05
C PRO A 86 11.06 24.69 -8.94
N PHE A 87 9.80 25.00 -8.64
CA PHE A 87 9.00 24.23 -7.66
C PHE A 87 9.01 22.74 -8.00
N ARG A 88 9.32 21.90 -7.03
CA ARG A 88 9.41 20.44 -7.16
C ARG A 88 8.51 19.71 -6.17
N GLY A 89 7.44 20.30 -5.72
CA GLY A 89 6.55 19.76 -4.70
C GLY A 89 6.79 20.39 -3.32
N ASN A 90 6.02 19.95 -2.34
CA ASN A 90 6.18 20.34 -0.93
C ASN A 90 7.45 19.74 -0.33
N ASP A 91 7.92 20.25 0.80
CA ASP A 91 9.25 19.95 1.37
C ASP A 91 9.64 18.49 1.40
N ASN A 92 8.73 17.59 1.78
CA ASN A 92 8.99 16.14 1.85
C ASN A 92 8.15 15.28 0.89
N GLU A 93 7.41 15.91 -0.03
CA GLU A 93 6.52 15.19 -0.94
C GLU A 93 7.24 14.14 -1.79
N GLN A 94 8.39 14.48 -2.35
CA GLN A 94 9.18 13.55 -3.16
C GLN A 94 9.72 12.39 -2.32
N ASP A 95 10.13 12.66 -1.08
CA ASP A 95 10.62 11.63 -0.16
C ASP A 95 9.51 10.67 0.25
N VAL A 96 8.33 11.19 0.56
CA VAL A 96 7.13 10.40 0.84
C VAL A 96 6.76 9.53 -0.36
N MET A 97 6.67 10.11 -1.55
CA MET A 97 6.33 9.38 -2.77
C MET A 97 7.34 8.29 -3.06
N ASN A 98 8.62 8.57 -2.92
CA ASN A 98 9.67 7.57 -3.14
C ASN A 98 9.61 6.42 -2.11
N THR A 99 9.43 6.75 -0.84
CA THR A 99 9.37 5.75 0.24
C THR A 99 8.15 4.85 0.10
N MET A 100 6.98 5.43 -0.17
CA MET A 100 5.75 4.66 -0.36
C MET A 100 5.80 3.78 -1.61
N LEU A 101 6.40 4.27 -2.70
CA LEU A 101 6.60 3.45 -3.91
C LEU A 101 7.59 2.30 -3.66
N ALA A 102 8.67 2.55 -2.93
CA ALA A 102 9.62 1.51 -2.55
C ALA A 102 8.98 0.41 -1.71
N THR A 103 8.10 0.80 -0.78
CA THR A 103 7.32 -0.13 0.05
C THR A 103 6.37 -0.98 -0.79
N ALA A 104 5.64 -0.37 -1.72
CA ALA A 104 4.79 -1.09 -2.67
C ALA A 104 5.59 -2.08 -3.54
N ASN A 105 6.75 -1.67 -4.05
CA ASN A 105 7.62 -2.52 -4.83
C ASN A 105 8.20 -3.68 -4.01
N LYS A 106 8.48 -3.47 -2.73
CA LYS A 106 8.93 -4.53 -1.83
C LYS A 106 7.83 -5.58 -1.61
N LEU A 107 6.59 -5.15 -1.37
CA LEU A 107 5.45 -6.08 -1.31
C LEU A 107 5.31 -6.89 -2.60
N TYR A 108 5.37 -6.22 -3.76
CA TYR A 108 5.35 -6.90 -5.05
C TYR A 108 6.45 -7.97 -5.15
N SER A 109 7.66 -7.65 -4.74
CA SER A 109 8.80 -8.58 -4.79
C SER A 109 8.59 -9.78 -3.87
N LEU A 110 8.02 -9.59 -2.68
CA LEU A 110 7.72 -10.67 -1.73
C LEU A 110 6.65 -11.62 -2.25
N VAL A 111 5.62 -11.08 -2.92
CA VAL A 111 4.56 -11.92 -3.52
C VAL A 111 5.03 -12.61 -4.78
N SER A 112 5.85 -11.96 -5.61
CA SER A 112 6.27 -12.51 -6.91
C SER A 112 7.44 -13.50 -6.84
N ARG A 113 8.33 -13.36 -5.88
CA ARG A 113 9.59 -14.13 -5.81
C ARG A 113 10.02 -14.49 -4.38
N GLY A 114 9.31 -14.00 -3.38
CA GLY A 114 9.68 -14.17 -1.98
C GLY A 114 8.91 -15.29 -1.28
N PRO A 115 8.89 -15.26 0.05
CA PRO A 115 8.23 -16.26 0.88
C PRO A 115 6.73 -16.44 0.59
N LEU A 116 6.04 -15.38 0.18
CA LEU A 116 4.62 -15.46 -0.16
C LEU A 116 4.37 -16.26 -1.43
N PHE A 117 5.28 -16.19 -2.40
CA PHE A 117 5.23 -17.04 -3.59
C PHE A 117 5.37 -18.53 -3.24
N ASP A 118 6.28 -18.87 -2.35
CA ASP A 118 6.49 -20.25 -1.88
C ASP A 118 5.26 -20.81 -1.15
N GLU A 119 4.42 -19.94 -0.59
CA GLU A 119 3.15 -20.32 0.05
C GLU A 119 1.97 -20.41 -0.94
N LYS A 120 2.25 -20.50 -2.23
CA LYS A 120 1.27 -20.65 -3.32
C LYS A 120 0.46 -19.38 -3.64
N PHE A 121 0.88 -18.21 -3.20
CA PHE A 121 0.32 -16.94 -3.64
C PHE A 121 0.94 -16.54 -4.98
N GLN A 122 0.12 -16.37 -6.00
CA GLN A 122 0.57 -15.98 -7.32
C GLN A 122 -0.07 -14.66 -7.76
N ILE A 123 0.75 -13.74 -8.26
CA ILE A 123 0.23 -12.51 -8.85
C ILE A 123 -0.37 -12.82 -10.21
N GLU A 124 -1.59 -12.34 -10.44
CA GLU A 124 -2.23 -12.38 -11.73
C GLU A 124 -2.11 -11.02 -12.43
N GLY A 125 -1.61 -11.03 -13.65
CA GLY A 125 -1.36 -9.83 -14.42
C GLY A 125 -0.18 -9.01 -13.90
N ASN A 126 -0.21 -7.72 -14.21
CA ASN A 126 0.79 -6.76 -13.79
C ASN A 126 0.17 -5.78 -12.79
N PRO A 127 0.60 -5.78 -11.53
CA PRO A 127 0.17 -4.76 -10.57
C PRO A 127 0.52 -3.36 -11.05
N THR A 128 -0.35 -2.41 -10.77
CA THR A 128 -0.17 -1.00 -11.12
C THR A 128 -0.26 -0.14 -9.87
N CYS A 129 0.51 0.95 -9.86
CA CYS A 129 0.43 1.96 -8.80
C CYS A 129 0.02 3.29 -9.40
N GLU A 130 -0.99 3.92 -8.82
CA GLU A 130 -1.43 5.26 -9.18
C GLU A 130 -1.06 6.24 -8.07
N PRO A 131 -0.39 7.36 -8.38
CA PRO A 131 -0.02 8.35 -7.38
C PRO A 131 -1.22 9.19 -6.96
N PHE A 132 -1.20 9.61 -5.70
CA PHE A 132 -2.08 10.65 -5.21
C PHE A 132 -1.33 11.62 -4.30
N VAL A 133 -1.71 12.89 -4.37
CA VAL A 133 -1.12 13.97 -3.58
C VAL A 133 -2.26 14.86 -3.08
N ASP A 134 -2.13 15.39 -1.87
CA ASP A 134 -3.13 16.23 -1.21
C ASP A 134 -4.54 15.62 -1.18
N ARG A 135 -4.58 14.32 -1.19
CA ARG A 135 -5.83 13.58 -1.05
C ARG A 135 -6.19 13.52 0.43
N PHE A 136 -7.48 13.66 0.70
CA PHE A 136 -7.96 13.79 2.07
C PHE A 136 -7.55 15.14 2.70
N GLU A 137 -8.31 15.60 3.68
CA GLU A 137 -8.14 16.92 4.31
C GLU A 137 -6.80 17.14 5.03
N ASN A 138 -5.98 16.11 5.13
CA ASN A 138 -4.74 16.08 5.94
C ASN A 138 -3.45 16.11 5.14
N SER A 139 -3.49 16.48 3.88
CA SER A 139 -2.27 16.55 3.06
C SER A 139 -1.50 15.22 3.03
N LEU A 140 -2.20 14.18 2.67
CA LEU A 140 -1.61 12.85 2.49
C LEU A 140 -1.14 12.68 1.06
N ALA A 141 0.00 12.04 0.89
CA ALA A 141 0.50 11.58 -0.39
C ALA A 141 0.86 10.11 -0.34
N GLY A 142 0.86 9.48 -1.50
CA GLY A 142 1.24 8.09 -1.61
C GLY A 142 0.83 7.44 -2.91
N TRP A 143 0.65 6.14 -2.85
CA TRP A 143 0.34 5.31 -4.00
C TRP A 143 -0.80 4.35 -3.71
N ASP A 144 -1.71 4.23 -4.66
CA ASP A 144 -2.76 3.23 -4.70
C ASP A 144 -2.32 2.08 -5.60
N MET A 145 -2.00 0.94 -4.99
CA MET A 145 -1.54 -0.25 -5.69
C MET A 145 -2.71 -1.19 -5.96
N ALA A 146 -3.04 -1.41 -7.22
CA ALA A 146 -3.97 -2.43 -7.65
C ALA A 146 -3.22 -3.74 -7.90
N ILE A 147 -3.54 -4.77 -7.13
CA ILE A 147 -2.92 -6.10 -7.23
C ILE A 147 -3.97 -7.20 -7.17
N SER A 148 -3.79 -8.23 -7.98
CA SER A 148 -4.62 -9.44 -7.96
C SER A 148 -3.74 -10.64 -7.61
N ILE A 149 -4.19 -11.41 -6.61
CA ILE A 149 -3.46 -12.57 -6.10
C ILE A 149 -4.34 -13.81 -6.21
N THR A 150 -3.81 -14.82 -6.87
CA THR A 150 -4.47 -16.11 -7.06
C THR A 150 -3.97 -17.11 -6.05
N ILE A 151 -4.89 -17.83 -5.43
CA ILE A 151 -4.63 -18.96 -4.54
C ILE A 151 -5.36 -20.21 -5.04
N PRO A 152 -4.79 -21.41 -4.84
CA PRO A 152 -5.46 -22.65 -5.25
C PRO A 152 -6.69 -22.96 -4.37
N ASN A 153 -7.74 -23.48 -4.99
CA ASN A 153 -8.97 -23.91 -4.30
C ASN A 153 -8.80 -25.18 -3.42
N VAL A 154 -7.66 -25.84 -3.48
CA VAL A 154 -7.42 -27.09 -2.77
C VAL A 154 -7.50 -26.93 -1.26
N ASP A 155 -7.32 -25.73 -0.77
CA ASP A 155 -7.37 -25.37 0.64
C ASP A 155 -8.76 -24.86 1.09
N VAL A 156 -9.75 -24.92 0.21
CA VAL A 156 -11.14 -24.56 0.51
C VAL A 156 -11.82 -25.75 1.18
N SER A 157 -11.52 -25.96 2.44
CA SER A 157 -12.28 -26.89 3.28
C SER A 157 -13.53 -26.18 3.80
N ILE A 158 -14.69 -26.65 3.37
CA ILE A 158 -15.97 -26.26 3.98
C ILE A 158 -16.06 -27.02 5.31
N CYS A 159 -15.83 -26.32 6.40
CA CYS A 159 -16.17 -26.83 7.73
C CYS A 159 -17.57 -26.37 8.12
#